data_a4ea4c14529c220b1b9e4e8e40db6031
#
_entry.id   a4ea4c14529c220b1b9e4e8e40db6031
#
_cell.length_a   1.000
_cell.length_b   1.000
_cell.length_c   1.000
_cell.angle_alpha   90.00
_cell.angle_beta   90.00
_cell.angle_gamma   90.00
#
_symmetry.space_group_name_H-M   'P 1'
#
loop_
_entity.id
_entity.type
_entity.pdbx_description
1 polymer ?
#
loop_
_entity_poly.entity_id
_entity_poly.type
_entity_poly.pdbx_seq_one_letter_code
_entity_poly.pdbx_strand_id
1 'polypeptide(L)'
;MIELQINSQHHSLKAKGFHHVHTDMLTQKLDILTTPQTITNLDGNDYVLPPILEQIGDLKAKQMDHSGGGASTTGGSAPLSFAALDWETSLINAIEYAYGHNMSMKTVGEAVGYAIRNYPQESVVEWFEKQLDHLTQQAWTIIYPAKFEVIGACPQCGTHTVKIGDVITTALQVHEVFARCGYCQTMWWGTEIIDLASHFGALKNTPTAID
;
A
#
# COMPACT_ATOMS: atom_id res chain seq x y z
N MET A 1 -50.21 -1.47 14.77
CA MET A 1 -49.13 -0.75 15.49
C MET A 1 -47.94 -1.66 15.91
N ILE A 2 -48.01 -2.98 15.68
CA ILE A 2 -46.91 -3.92 16.07
C ILE A 2 -45.92 -4.15 14.94
N GLU A 3 -46.27 -4.01 13.67
CA GLU A 3 -45.36 -4.22 12.52
C GLU A 3 -44.28 -3.14 12.37
N LEU A 4 -44.53 -1.91 12.78
CA LEU A 4 -43.54 -0.81 12.68
C LEU A 4 -42.38 -0.92 13.69
N GLN A 5 -42.58 -1.62 14.81
CA GLN A 5 -41.52 -1.80 15.81
C GLN A 5 -40.53 -2.92 15.44
N ILE A 6 -40.97 -3.97 14.73
CA ILE A 6 -40.12 -5.08 14.30
C ILE A 6 -39.15 -4.61 13.20
N ASN A 7 -39.62 -3.75 12.29
CA ASN A 7 -38.76 -3.22 11.22
C ASN A 7 -37.69 -2.27 11.74
N SER A 8 -37.97 -1.48 12.78
CA SER A 8 -37.00 -0.57 13.40
C SER A 8 -35.88 -1.31 14.12
N GLN A 9 -36.18 -2.44 14.77
CA GLN A 9 -35.16 -3.25 15.46
C GLN A 9 -34.27 -4.02 14.47
N HIS A 10 -34.81 -4.51 13.36
CA HIS A 10 -34.03 -5.20 12.33
C HIS A 10 -33.07 -4.26 11.59
N HIS A 11 -33.46 -3.02 11.33
CA HIS A 11 -32.57 -1.99 10.77
C HIS A 11 -31.45 -1.61 11.76
N SER A 12 -31.77 -1.50 13.05
CA SER A 12 -30.78 -1.17 14.08
C SER A 12 -29.74 -2.28 14.29
N LEU A 13 -30.13 -3.56 14.19
CA LEU A 13 -29.22 -4.69 14.31
C LEU A 13 -28.32 -4.85 13.08
N LYS A 14 -28.82 -4.61 11.87
CA LYS A 14 -28.02 -4.59 10.64
C LYS A 14 -27.01 -3.44 10.66
N ALA A 15 -27.42 -2.24 11.08
CA ALA A 15 -26.53 -1.09 11.19
C ALA A 15 -25.39 -1.32 12.22
N LYS A 16 -25.69 -1.94 13.36
CA LYS A 16 -24.67 -2.27 14.38
C LYS A 16 -23.66 -3.30 13.89
N GLY A 17 -24.10 -4.34 13.18
CA GLY A 17 -23.19 -5.35 12.61
C GLY A 17 -22.31 -4.79 11.50
N PHE A 18 -22.85 -3.96 10.62
CA PHE A 18 -22.11 -3.28 9.57
C PHE A 18 -21.05 -2.34 10.16
N HIS A 19 -21.41 -1.56 11.16
CA HIS A 19 -20.50 -0.63 11.83
C HIS A 19 -19.28 -1.34 12.46
N HIS A 20 -19.49 -2.49 13.09
CA HIS A 20 -18.42 -3.25 13.74
C HIS A 20 -17.41 -3.80 12.71
N VAL A 21 -17.87 -4.40 11.62
CA VAL A 21 -17.01 -4.97 10.58
C VAL A 21 -16.13 -3.90 9.94
N HIS A 22 -16.68 -2.75 9.58
CA HIS A 22 -15.89 -1.66 8.98
C HIS A 22 -14.90 -1.03 9.95
N THR A 23 -15.23 -0.96 11.25
CA THR A 23 -14.29 -0.46 12.26
C THR A 23 -13.06 -1.36 12.35
N ASP A 24 -13.26 -2.67 12.37
CA ASP A 24 -12.16 -3.64 12.43
C ASP A 24 -11.27 -3.57 11.17
N MET A 25 -11.89 -3.46 9.99
CA MET A 25 -11.16 -3.34 8.72
C MET A 25 -10.34 -2.05 8.65
N LEU A 26 -10.90 -0.91 9.02
CA LEU A 26 -10.17 0.37 9.03
C LEU A 26 -9.02 0.35 10.03
N THR A 27 -9.24 -0.20 11.23
CA THR A 27 -8.18 -0.35 12.23
C THR A 27 -7.04 -1.19 11.68
N GLN A 28 -7.33 -2.33 11.05
CA GLN A 28 -6.32 -3.19 10.43
C GLN A 28 -5.52 -2.46 9.33
N LYS A 29 -6.19 -1.68 8.47
CA LYS A 29 -5.52 -0.91 7.42
C LYS A 29 -4.62 0.20 7.99
N LEU A 30 -5.05 0.87 9.05
CA LEU A 30 -4.24 1.89 9.73
C LEU A 30 -3.07 1.25 10.49
N ASP A 31 -3.25 0.06 11.05
CA ASP A 31 -2.19 -0.69 11.74
C ASP A 31 -1.04 -1.04 10.77
N ILE A 32 -1.32 -1.37 9.52
CA ILE A 32 -0.27 -1.60 8.51
C ILE A 32 0.64 -0.38 8.33
N LEU A 33 0.13 0.84 8.51
CA LEU A 33 0.92 2.06 8.40
C LEU A 33 1.82 2.29 9.61
N THR A 34 1.42 1.82 10.79
CA THR A 34 2.02 2.18 12.09
C THR A 34 2.74 1.05 12.80
N THR A 35 2.52 -0.21 12.39
CA THR A 35 3.13 -1.38 13.03
C THR A 35 4.09 -2.10 12.08
N PRO A 36 5.16 -2.72 12.62
CA PRO A 36 6.04 -3.56 11.82
C PRO A 36 5.28 -4.71 11.16
N GLN A 37 5.63 -5.02 9.92
CA GLN A 37 5.03 -6.12 9.16
C GLN A 37 6.01 -7.28 9.07
N THR A 38 5.56 -8.51 9.38
CA THR A 38 6.39 -9.71 9.18
C THR A 38 6.08 -10.31 7.83
N ILE A 39 7.09 -10.50 7.00
CA ILE A 39 7.02 -11.21 5.73
C ILE A 39 7.94 -12.42 5.77
N THR A 40 7.50 -13.56 5.22
CA THR A 40 8.33 -14.74 5.06
C THR A 40 8.97 -14.73 3.68
N ASN A 41 10.30 -14.79 3.60
CA ASN A 41 11.00 -14.83 2.32
C ASN A 41 10.90 -16.21 1.64
N LEU A 42 11.50 -16.31 0.44
CA LEU A 42 11.49 -17.53 -0.38
C LEU A 42 12.18 -18.73 0.30
N ASP A 43 13.11 -18.47 1.22
CA ASP A 43 13.85 -19.49 1.98
C ASP A 43 13.12 -19.92 3.25
N GLY A 44 11.93 -19.38 3.51
CA GLY A 44 11.13 -19.65 4.71
C GLY A 44 11.58 -18.87 5.95
N ASN A 45 12.43 -17.86 5.80
CA ASN A 45 12.86 -17.00 6.90
C ASN A 45 11.93 -15.79 7.04
N ASP A 46 11.62 -15.45 8.28
CA ASP A 46 10.82 -14.27 8.59
C ASP A 46 11.67 -13.00 8.63
N TYR A 47 11.21 -11.97 7.95
CA TYR A 47 11.75 -10.61 7.98
C TYR A 47 10.72 -9.66 8.56
N VAL A 48 11.17 -8.78 9.44
CA VAL A 48 10.35 -7.72 10.00
C VAL A 48 10.64 -6.44 9.24
N LEU A 49 9.65 -5.97 8.50
CA LEU A 49 9.69 -4.65 7.85
C LEU A 49 9.26 -3.58 8.87
N PRO A 50 9.98 -2.46 8.98
CA PRO A 50 9.54 -1.34 9.80
C PRO A 50 8.17 -0.81 9.35
N PRO A 51 7.46 -0.04 10.21
CA PRO A 51 6.22 0.62 9.83
C PRO A 51 6.37 1.47 8.57
N ILE A 52 5.34 1.51 7.73
CA ILE A 52 5.36 2.30 6.49
C ILE A 52 5.69 3.77 6.79
N LEU A 53 5.09 4.36 7.83
CA LEU A 53 5.34 5.75 8.22
C LEU A 53 6.79 6.02 8.59
N GLU A 54 7.45 5.08 9.27
CA GLU A 54 8.86 5.17 9.61
C GLU A 54 9.73 5.14 8.35
N GLN A 55 9.49 4.19 7.45
CA GLN A 55 10.24 4.04 6.20
C GLN A 55 10.09 5.26 5.27
N ILE A 56 8.88 5.81 5.15
CA ILE A 56 8.64 7.06 4.39
C ILE A 56 9.37 8.23 5.03
N GLY A 57 9.36 8.33 6.37
CA GLY A 57 10.10 9.35 7.13
C GLY A 57 11.60 9.28 6.88
N ASP A 58 12.18 8.09 6.87
CA ASP A 58 13.61 7.86 6.58
C ASP A 58 14.01 8.28 5.16
N LEU A 59 13.16 8.03 4.17
CA LEU A 59 13.39 8.48 2.79
C LEU A 59 13.47 10.01 2.69
N LYS A 60 12.67 10.72 3.48
CA LYS A 60 12.70 12.18 3.56
C LYS A 60 13.95 12.70 4.27
N ALA A 61 14.33 12.08 5.40
CA ALA A 61 15.49 12.48 6.19
C ALA A 61 16.82 12.33 5.43
N LYS A 62 17.03 11.19 4.76
CA LYS A 62 18.23 10.92 3.95
C LYS A 62 18.49 11.95 2.86
N GLN A 63 17.47 12.66 2.38
CA GLN A 63 17.64 13.69 1.37
C GLN A 63 17.97 15.06 1.96
N MET A 64 17.52 15.37 3.17
CA MET A 64 17.90 16.63 3.84
C MET A 64 19.40 16.66 4.15
N ASP A 65 20.01 15.53 4.48
CA ASP A 65 21.44 15.43 4.75
C ASP A 65 22.33 15.62 3.50
N HIS A 66 21.81 15.37 2.31
CA HIS A 66 22.56 15.57 1.05
C HIS A 66 22.48 17.00 0.49
N SER A 67 21.67 17.87 1.05
CA SER A 67 21.56 19.28 0.64
C SER A 67 22.65 20.19 1.20
N GLY A 68 23.50 19.67 2.06
CA GLY A 68 24.60 20.36 2.73
C GLY A 68 25.99 20.05 2.14
N GLY A 69 26.27 20.43 0.90
CA GLY A 69 27.64 20.57 0.40
C GLY A 69 28.14 19.53 -0.60
N GLY A 70 28.43 20.01 -1.81
CA GLY A 70 29.29 19.34 -2.80
C GLY A 70 28.54 18.75 -3.97
N ALA A 71 28.68 19.43 -5.11
CA ALA A 71 28.27 18.93 -6.42
C ALA A 71 28.85 17.53 -6.67
N SER A 72 28.02 16.51 -6.60
CA SER A 72 28.26 15.21 -7.23
C SER A 72 27.21 15.01 -8.30
N THR A 73 27.65 15.24 -9.51
CA THR A 73 26.99 14.86 -10.75
C THR A 73 26.87 13.36 -10.80
N THR A 74 25.69 12.81 -10.50
CA THR A 74 25.12 11.63 -11.15
C THR A 74 23.78 11.28 -10.49
N GLY A 75 22.73 11.62 -11.15
CA GLY A 75 21.48 10.92 -11.34
C GLY A 75 20.74 10.29 -10.15
N GLY A 76 19.63 10.86 -9.75
CA GLY A 76 18.47 10.04 -9.48
C GLY A 76 17.82 10.08 -8.09
N SER A 77 18.24 10.85 -7.08
CA SER A 77 17.58 10.81 -5.77
C SER A 77 16.48 11.86 -5.53
N ALA A 78 16.42 12.88 -6.37
CA ALA A 78 15.40 13.94 -6.23
C ALA A 78 13.92 13.48 -6.39
N PRO A 79 13.57 12.52 -7.26
CA PRO A 79 12.17 12.13 -7.44
C PRO A 79 11.53 11.43 -6.24
N LEU A 80 12.31 10.65 -5.46
CA LEU A 80 11.76 9.81 -4.38
C LEU A 80 11.23 10.61 -3.19
N SER A 81 11.84 11.73 -2.86
CA SER A 81 11.39 12.55 -1.72
C SER A 81 10.13 13.33 -2.03
N PHE A 82 9.99 13.82 -3.28
CA PHE A 82 8.74 14.45 -3.69
C PHE A 82 7.59 13.47 -3.63
N ALA A 83 7.79 12.23 -4.08
CA ALA A 83 6.79 11.18 -3.99
C ALA A 83 6.40 10.86 -2.53
N ALA A 84 7.37 10.83 -1.59
CA ALA A 84 7.10 10.62 -0.18
C ALA A 84 6.31 11.78 0.45
N LEU A 85 6.65 13.04 0.12
CA LEU A 85 5.92 14.23 0.58
C LEU A 85 4.49 14.28 0.02
N ASP A 86 4.34 13.99 -1.27
CA ASP A 86 3.03 13.96 -1.94
C ASP A 86 2.14 12.85 -1.35
N TRP A 87 2.72 11.69 -1.07
CA TRP A 87 2.03 10.60 -0.40
C TRP A 87 1.54 10.99 1.01
N GLU A 88 2.39 11.60 1.85
CA GLU A 88 1.97 12.08 3.18
C GLU A 88 0.84 13.10 3.08
N THR A 89 0.94 14.04 2.15
CA THR A 89 -0.10 15.04 1.91
C THR A 89 -1.40 14.38 1.49
N SER A 90 -1.34 13.39 0.61
CA SER A 90 -2.49 12.63 0.14
C SER A 90 -3.16 11.84 1.27
N LEU A 91 -2.38 11.24 2.17
CA LEU A 91 -2.90 10.52 3.33
C LEU A 91 -3.58 11.48 4.33
N ILE A 92 -2.97 12.63 4.63
CA ILE A 92 -3.57 13.65 5.49
C ILE A 92 -4.91 14.11 4.90
N ASN A 93 -4.94 14.47 3.62
CA ASN A 93 -6.15 14.91 2.94
C ASN A 93 -7.25 13.86 2.94
N ALA A 94 -6.90 12.58 2.74
CA ALA A 94 -7.87 11.49 2.79
C ALA A 94 -8.49 11.32 4.19
N ILE A 95 -7.67 11.44 5.24
CA ILE A 95 -8.14 11.39 6.62
C ILE A 95 -9.03 12.60 6.93
N GLU A 96 -8.60 13.83 6.59
CA GLU A 96 -9.40 15.03 6.81
C GLU A 96 -10.75 14.95 6.12
N TYR A 97 -10.79 14.48 4.88
CA TYR A 97 -12.03 14.29 4.15
C TYR A 97 -12.94 13.24 4.80
N ALA A 98 -12.39 12.09 5.20
CA ALA A 98 -13.17 11.01 5.79
C ALA A 98 -13.79 11.36 7.13
N TYR A 99 -13.14 12.22 7.91
CA TYR A 99 -13.60 12.64 9.24
C TYR A 99 -14.38 13.97 9.22
N GLY A 100 -14.47 14.63 8.06
CA GLY A 100 -15.24 15.89 7.88
C GLY A 100 -14.68 17.04 8.68
N HIS A 101 -13.39 17.00 9.01
CA HIS A 101 -12.74 18.03 9.80
C HIS A 101 -11.85 18.93 8.94
N ASN A 102 -12.04 20.22 9.11
CA ASN A 102 -11.11 21.25 8.63
C ASN A 102 -9.94 21.35 9.66
N MET A 103 -9.39 20.19 10.03
CA MET A 103 -8.28 20.13 10.98
C MET A 103 -7.01 20.31 10.17
N SER A 104 -6.33 21.43 10.37
CA SER A 104 -4.97 21.65 9.87
C SER A 104 -4.02 20.70 10.59
N MET A 105 -4.06 19.42 10.21
CA MET A 105 -3.10 18.43 10.72
C MET A 105 -1.74 18.74 10.14
N LYS A 106 -0.76 18.98 11.01
CA LYS A 106 0.57 19.44 10.60
C LYS A 106 1.48 18.28 10.18
N THR A 107 1.18 17.07 10.65
CA THR A 107 1.99 15.90 10.38
C THR A 107 1.11 14.69 10.06
N VAL A 108 1.65 13.78 9.26
CA VAL A 108 0.99 12.50 8.96
C VAL A 108 0.77 11.66 10.21
N GLY A 109 1.68 11.72 11.19
CA GLY A 109 1.55 11.01 12.47
C GLY A 109 0.36 11.51 13.30
N GLU A 110 0.10 12.82 13.33
CA GLU A 110 -1.09 13.39 13.97
C GLU A 110 -2.37 12.90 13.31
N ALA A 111 -2.41 12.92 11.97
CA ALA A 111 -3.56 12.48 11.19
C ALA A 111 -3.90 11.01 11.42
N VAL A 112 -2.91 10.12 11.32
CA VAL A 112 -3.09 8.68 11.54
C VAL A 112 -3.45 8.39 13.00
N GLY A 113 -2.78 9.04 13.97
CA GLY A 113 -3.12 8.92 15.38
C GLY A 113 -4.53 9.41 15.71
N TYR A 114 -5.04 10.40 14.99
CA TYR A 114 -6.44 10.81 15.09
C TYR A 114 -7.37 9.73 14.52
N ALA A 115 -7.07 9.23 13.32
CA ALA A 115 -7.88 8.22 12.63
C ALA A 115 -8.01 6.92 13.44
N ILE A 116 -6.96 6.48 14.11
CA ILE A 116 -6.99 5.29 14.98
C ILE A 116 -7.94 5.46 16.18
N ARG A 117 -8.05 6.68 16.73
CA ARG A 117 -8.88 6.95 17.91
C ARG A 117 -10.32 7.34 17.61
N ASN A 118 -10.63 7.59 16.36
CA ASN A 118 -11.94 8.10 15.95
C ASN A 118 -12.49 7.25 14.81
N TYR A 119 -13.81 7.31 14.60
CA TYR A 119 -14.45 6.67 13.47
C TYR A 119 -14.82 7.73 12.40
N PRO A 120 -14.61 7.44 11.10
CA PRO A 120 -14.94 8.38 10.05
C PRO A 120 -16.45 8.52 9.87
N GLN A 121 -16.88 9.51 9.09
CA GLN A 121 -18.28 9.66 8.73
C GLN A 121 -18.76 8.41 7.98
N GLU A 122 -19.92 7.85 8.40
CA GLU A 122 -20.45 6.59 7.87
C GLU A 122 -20.62 6.62 6.34
N SER A 123 -21.02 7.76 5.79
CA SER A 123 -21.22 7.95 4.35
C SER A 123 -19.96 7.84 3.48
N VAL A 124 -18.76 7.90 4.06
CA VAL A 124 -17.48 7.86 3.33
C VAL A 124 -16.58 6.69 3.72
N VAL A 125 -17.03 5.81 4.62
CA VAL A 125 -16.25 4.67 5.12
C VAL A 125 -15.69 3.82 3.98
N GLU A 126 -16.55 3.36 3.08
CA GLU A 126 -16.15 2.49 1.96
C GLU A 126 -15.16 3.19 1.00
N TRP A 127 -15.34 4.49 0.77
CA TRP A 127 -14.39 5.27 -0.01
C TRP A 127 -13.03 5.36 0.70
N PHE A 128 -13.04 5.62 2.01
CA PHE A 128 -11.82 5.75 2.80
C PHE A 128 -11.04 4.45 2.88
N GLU A 129 -11.71 3.31 3.05
CA GLU A 129 -11.07 1.98 2.96
C GLU A 129 -10.32 1.78 1.64
N LYS A 130 -10.95 2.12 0.51
CA LYS A 130 -10.33 2.03 -0.81
C LYS A 130 -9.15 3.00 -0.96
N GLN A 131 -9.24 4.21 -0.37
CA GLN A 131 -8.14 5.16 -0.37
C GLN A 131 -6.95 4.65 0.45
N LEU A 132 -7.20 4.07 1.63
CA LEU A 132 -6.13 3.49 2.44
C LEU A 132 -5.43 2.33 1.71
N ASP A 133 -6.16 1.46 1.01
CA ASP A 133 -5.56 0.41 0.19
C ASP A 133 -4.66 0.98 -0.91
N HIS A 134 -5.17 1.98 -1.62
CA HIS A 134 -4.40 2.63 -2.69
C HIS A 134 -3.14 3.31 -2.15
N LEU A 135 -3.26 4.08 -1.07
CA LEU A 135 -2.13 4.77 -0.44
C LEU A 135 -1.11 3.78 0.13
N THR A 136 -1.55 2.67 0.74
CA THR A 136 -0.65 1.62 1.21
C THR A 136 0.15 1.00 0.06
N GLN A 137 -0.50 0.70 -1.07
CA GLN A 137 0.18 0.18 -2.25
C GLN A 137 1.16 1.19 -2.86
N GLN A 138 0.80 2.48 -2.89
CA GLN A 138 1.70 3.55 -3.34
C GLN A 138 2.92 3.66 -2.41
N ALA A 139 2.73 3.64 -1.09
CA ALA A 139 3.82 3.66 -0.14
C ALA A 139 4.84 2.54 -0.39
N TRP A 140 4.38 1.31 -0.57
CA TRP A 140 5.25 0.18 -0.89
C TRP A 140 6.07 0.41 -2.16
N THR A 141 5.49 1.02 -3.20
CA THR A 141 6.24 1.31 -4.44
C THR A 141 7.24 2.47 -4.30
N ILE A 142 7.00 3.39 -3.38
CA ILE A 142 7.92 4.48 -3.04
C ILE A 142 9.09 3.93 -2.22
N ILE A 143 8.82 3.09 -1.22
CA ILE A 143 9.84 2.50 -0.33
C ILE A 143 10.70 1.49 -1.09
N TYR A 144 10.09 0.65 -1.90
CA TYR A 144 10.74 -0.41 -2.70
C TYR A 144 10.45 -0.20 -4.18
N PRO A 145 11.17 0.68 -4.88
CA PRO A 145 10.98 0.90 -6.31
C PRO A 145 11.21 -0.38 -7.12
N ALA A 146 10.54 -0.48 -8.27
CA ALA A 146 10.68 -1.65 -9.14
C ALA A 146 12.13 -1.85 -9.60
N LYS A 147 12.64 -3.07 -9.46
CA LYS A 147 13.99 -3.46 -9.88
C LYS A 147 13.97 -4.15 -11.24
N PHE A 148 12.91 -4.87 -11.55
CA PHE A 148 12.77 -5.64 -12.79
C PHE A 148 11.36 -5.55 -13.35
N GLU A 149 11.26 -5.63 -14.66
CA GLU A 149 10.01 -5.77 -15.38
C GLU A 149 9.92 -7.19 -15.95
N VAL A 150 8.77 -7.84 -15.81
CA VAL A 150 8.54 -9.19 -16.31
C VAL A 150 7.76 -9.10 -17.61
N ILE A 151 8.33 -9.62 -18.70
CA ILE A 151 7.67 -9.69 -19.99
C ILE A 151 6.69 -10.86 -19.98
N GLY A 152 5.40 -10.56 -19.86
CA GLY A 152 4.32 -11.55 -19.84
C GLY A 152 2.98 -10.96 -19.44
N ALA A 153 1.92 -11.76 -19.58
CA ALA A 153 0.60 -11.39 -19.15
C ALA A 153 0.47 -11.56 -17.62
N CYS A 154 -0.17 -10.62 -16.95
CA CYS A 154 -0.53 -10.80 -15.56
C CYS A 154 -1.44 -12.04 -15.39
N PRO A 155 -1.12 -13.02 -14.53
CA PRO A 155 -1.96 -14.20 -14.37
C PRO A 155 -3.35 -13.87 -13.80
N GLN A 156 -3.49 -12.76 -13.10
CA GLN A 156 -4.77 -12.35 -12.50
C GLN A 156 -5.71 -11.65 -13.49
N CYS A 157 -5.19 -10.77 -14.36
CA CYS A 157 -6.04 -9.94 -15.24
C CYS A 157 -5.72 -10.06 -16.73
N GLY A 158 -4.70 -10.83 -17.14
CA GLY A 158 -4.30 -11.03 -18.53
C GLY A 158 -3.60 -9.84 -19.19
N THR A 159 -3.40 -8.72 -18.48
CA THR A 159 -2.79 -7.52 -19.05
C THR A 159 -1.28 -7.70 -19.23
N HIS A 160 -0.74 -7.32 -20.40
CA HIS A 160 0.69 -7.39 -20.71
C HIS A 160 1.43 -6.08 -20.43
N THR A 161 0.80 -4.95 -20.74
CA THR A 161 1.42 -3.64 -20.65
C THR A 161 0.48 -2.63 -19.99
N VAL A 162 1.04 -1.62 -19.36
CA VAL A 162 0.32 -0.50 -18.77
C VAL A 162 0.91 0.81 -19.30
N LYS A 163 0.07 1.84 -19.41
CA LYS A 163 0.51 3.19 -19.73
C LYS A 163 0.55 4.01 -18.44
N ILE A 164 1.74 4.54 -18.14
CA ILE A 164 1.97 5.46 -17.01
C ILE A 164 2.42 6.80 -17.59
N GLY A 165 1.54 7.79 -17.56
CA GLY A 165 1.76 9.04 -18.30
C GLY A 165 1.88 8.77 -19.80
N ASP A 166 3.01 9.11 -20.40
CA ASP A 166 3.30 8.84 -21.83
C ASP A 166 4.18 7.61 -22.06
N VAL A 167 4.57 6.90 -21.01
CA VAL A 167 5.43 5.71 -21.08
C VAL A 167 4.59 4.45 -21.04
N ILE A 168 4.85 3.52 -21.97
CA ILE A 168 4.30 2.17 -21.95
C ILE A 168 5.35 1.26 -21.33
N THR A 169 4.97 0.55 -20.27
CA THR A 169 5.83 -0.41 -19.54
C THR A 169 5.11 -1.75 -19.41
N THR A 170 5.83 -2.78 -18.97
CA THR A 170 5.21 -4.09 -18.68
C THR A 170 4.23 -3.98 -17.51
N ALA A 171 3.17 -4.80 -17.55
CA ALA A 171 2.18 -4.81 -16.49
C ALA A 171 2.76 -5.36 -15.16
N LEU A 172 3.71 -6.30 -15.26
CA LEU A 172 4.32 -6.95 -14.08
C LEU A 172 5.65 -6.31 -13.73
N GLN A 173 5.74 -5.84 -12.51
CA GLN A 173 6.91 -5.21 -11.92
C GLN A 173 7.35 -5.98 -10.68
N VAL A 174 8.65 -6.30 -10.59
CA VAL A 174 9.25 -6.97 -9.44
C VAL A 174 10.05 -5.94 -8.65
N HIS A 175 9.71 -5.84 -7.39
CA HIS A 175 10.34 -5.00 -6.38
C HIS A 175 11.25 -5.85 -5.48
N GLU A 176 11.85 -5.26 -4.47
CA GLU A 176 12.79 -5.98 -3.59
C GLU A 176 12.11 -7.08 -2.79
N VAL A 177 10.90 -6.85 -2.32
CA VAL A 177 10.19 -7.72 -1.36
C VAL A 177 8.83 -8.20 -1.88
N PHE A 178 8.36 -7.69 -3.04
CA PHE A 178 7.09 -8.06 -3.66
C PHE A 178 7.14 -7.96 -5.17
N ALA A 179 6.17 -8.57 -5.86
CA ALA A 179 5.83 -8.30 -7.25
C ALA A 179 4.45 -7.66 -7.33
N ARG A 180 4.19 -6.85 -8.35
CA ARG A 180 2.93 -6.14 -8.52
C ARG A 180 2.52 -6.07 -9.98
N CYS A 181 1.20 -6.12 -10.24
CA CYS A 181 0.63 -5.75 -11.53
C CYS A 181 0.24 -4.26 -11.53
N GLY A 182 0.80 -3.48 -12.44
CA GLY A 182 0.50 -2.06 -12.59
C GLY A 182 -0.94 -1.77 -13.05
N TYR A 183 -1.67 -2.77 -13.58
CA TYR A 183 -3.06 -2.62 -14.03
C TYR A 183 -4.07 -2.97 -12.94
N CYS A 184 -4.12 -4.25 -12.52
CA CYS A 184 -5.10 -4.71 -11.53
C CYS A 184 -4.66 -4.53 -10.08
N GLN A 185 -3.45 -4.03 -9.87
CA GLN A 185 -2.85 -3.75 -8.56
C GLN A 185 -2.62 -4.99 -7.67
N THR A 186 -2.86 -6.21 -8.17
CA THR A 186 -2.54 -7.43 -7.42
C THR A 186 -1.07 -7.45 -7.05
N MET A 187 -0.79 -7.77 -5.79
CA MET A 187 0.55 -7.91 -5.23
C MET A 187 0.80 -9.36 -4.83
N TRP A 188 2.04 -9.81 -4.98
CA TRP A 188 2.54 -11.13 -4.59
C TRP A 188 3.70 -10.94 -3.64
N TRP A 189 3.64 -11.57 -2.48
CA TRP A 189 4.62 -11.42 -1.40
C TRP A 189 5.32 -12.74 -1.11
N GLY A 190 6.58 -12.68 -0.69
CA GLY A 190 7.33 -13.85 -0.22
C GLY A 190 7.23 -15.03 -1.19
N THR A 191 6.69 -16.15 -0.71
CA THR A 191 6.55 -17.38 -1.51
C THR A 191 5.63 -17.28 -2.71
N GLU A 192 4.66 -16.37 -2.70
CA GLU A 192 3.77 -16.13 -3.85
C GLU A 192 4.52 -15.64 -5.09
N ILE A 193 5.71 -15.04 -4.92
CA ILE A 193 6.59 -14.64 -6.03
C ILE A 193 7.11 -15.88 -6.76
N ILE A 194 7.34 -17.01 -6.07
CA ILE A 194 7.72 -18.28 -6.69
C ILE A 194 6.61 -18.79 -7.59
N ASP A 195 5.36 -18.74 -7.10
CA ASP A 195 4.20 -19.17 -7.86
C ASP A 195 4.04 -18.30 -9.12
N LEU A 196 4.24 -16.98 -8.98
CA LEU A 196 4.27 -16.06 -10.09
C LEU A 196 5.40 -16.42 -11.09
N ALA A 197 6.61 -16.66 -10.61
CA ALA A 197 7.75 -17.05 -11.44
C ALA A 197 7.51 -18.40 -12.15
N SER A 198 6.89 -19.35 -11.47
CA SER A 198 6.52 -20.67 -12.03
C SER A 198 5.52 -20.55 -13.19
N HIS A 199 4.59 -19.59 -13.10
CA HIS A 199 3.63 -19.29 -14.15
C HIS A 199 4.33 -18.91 -15.46
N PHE A 200 5.47 -18.23 -15.41
CA PHE A 200 6.27 -17.85 -16.57
C PHE A 200 7.31 -18.90 -16.98
N GLY A 201 7.35 -20.07 -16.32
CA GLY A 201 8.30 -21.12 -16.62
C GLY A 201 9.74 -20.78 -16.20
N ALA A 202 9.95 -19.73 -15.43
CA ALA A 202 11.29 -19.29 -15.00
C ALA A 202 12.00 -20.35 -14.13
N LEU A 203 11.28 -21.20 -13.42
CA LEU A 203 11.85 -22.26 -12.56
C LEU A 203 12.14 -23.58 -13.31
N LYS A 204 11.75 -23.70 -14.59
CA LYS A 204 12.00 -24.93 -15.36
C LYS A 204 13.46 -25.12 -15.79
N ASN A 205 14.29 -24.10 -15.64
CA ASN A 205 15.69 -24.11 -16.05
C ASN A 205 16.69 -24.14 -14.88
N THR A 206 16.30 -24.61 -13.69
CA THR A 206 17.29 -24.93 -12.67
C THR A 206 18.04 -26.17 -13.16
N PRO A 207 19.35 -26.10 -13.47
CA PRO A 207 20.08 -27.29 -13.85
C PRO A 207 20.02 -28.26 -12.69
N THR A 208 19.44 -29.43 -12.93
CA THR A 208 19.58 -30.60 -12.06
C THR A 208 21.07 -30.76 -11.80
N ALA A 209 21.47 -30.64 -10.53
CA ALA A 209 22.83 -30.93 -10.11
C ALA A 209 23.22 -32.27 -10.73
N ILE A 210 24.25 -32.24 -11.55
CA ILE A 210 24.87 -33.44 -12.12
C ILE A 210 25.58 -34.12 -10.94
N ASP A 211 25.13 -35.34 -10.63
CA ASP A 211 25.76 -36.28 -9.70
C ASP A 211 27.25 -36.55 -10.05
#